data_7a6b7fd1ae756f0a25ee2444c9ee153e
#
_entry.id   7a6b7fd1ae756f0a25ee2444c9ee153e
#
_cell.length_a   1.000
_cell.length_b   1.000
_cell.length_c   1.000
_cell.angle_alpha   90.00
_cell.angle_beta   90.00
_cell.angle_gamma   90.00
#
_symmetry.space_group_name_H-M   'P 1'
#
loop_
_entity.id
_entity.type
_entity.pdbx_description
1 polymer ?
#
loop_
_entity_poly.entity_id
_entity_poly.type
_entity_poly.pdbx_seq_one_letter_code
_entity_poly.pdbx_strand_id
1 'polypeptide(L)'
;WGQFDGLLDELKGYQARIRDRMERDAGVQVADAGMVDSPARALEAASLFAREQVDLVFLYMATYCLSSTILPVVQRLNCPVVVLNLQPTPAIDYERLNALGDRGRMTGMWLANCQACSAPEIASVLARSHRRCAFVTGWLDDPVAWRQIGEWIAAAGVCAGMRRNR
;
A
#
# COMPACT_ATOMS: atom_id res chain seq x y z
N TRP A 1 -7.72 -12.92 10.30
CA TRP A 1 -7.02 -11.99 11.22
C TRP A 1 -7.03 -12.49 12.66
N GLY A 2 -8.07 -13.21 13.11
CA GLY A 2 -8.24 -13.65 14.50
C GLY A 2 -7.20 -14.62 15.07
N GLN A 3 -6.23 -15.08 14.27
CA GLN A 3 -5.12 -15.90 14.73
C GLN A 3 -3.98 -15.11 15.36
N PHE A 4 -3.92 -13.80 15.11
CA PHE A 4 -2.81 -12.93 15.52
C PHE A 4 -3.38 -11.69 16.18
N ASP A 5 -3.49 -11.72 17.50
CA ASP A 5 -4.05 -10.64 18.30
C ASP A 5 -3.30 -9.32 18.06
N GLY A 6 -4.05 -8.27 17.76
CA GLY A 6 -3.52 -6.93 17.53
C GLY A 6 -2.90 -6.68 16.14
N LEU A 7 -2.60 -7.72 15.34
CA LEU A 7 -1.95 -7.55 14.04
C LEU A 7 -2.75 -6.64 13.11
N LEU A 8 -4.06 -6.86 12.97
CA LEU A 8 -4.90 -6.06 12.08
C LEU A 8 -4.91 -4.57 12.47
N ASP A 9 -4.96 -4.29 13.76
CA ASP A 9 -4.98 -2.90 14.25
C ASP A 9 -3.62 -2.22 14.04
N GLU A 10 -2.53 -2.96 14.20
CA GLU A 10 -1.17 -2.48 13.89
C GLU A 10 -1.04 -2.13 12.40
N LEU A 11 -1.50 -3.02 11.49
CA LEU A 11 -1.45 -2.78 10.04
C LEU A 11 -2.34 -1.59 9.62
N LYS A 12 -3.52 -1.43 10.22
CA LYS A 12 -4.37 -0.23 10.03
C LYS A 12 -3.67 1.03 10.53
N GLY A 13 -2.93 0.93 11.63
CA GLY A 13 -2.10 2.03 12.14
C GLY A 13 -1.04 2.48 11.14
N TYR A 14 -0.37 1.55 10.47
CA TYR A 14 0.60 1.89 9.40
C TYR A 14 -0.09 2.56 8.20
N GLN A 15 -1.23 2.05 7.77
CA GLN A 15 -2.01 2.64 6.69
C GLN A 15 -2.46 4.08 7.04
N ALA A 16 -2.98 4.29 8.23
CA ALA A 16 -3.40 5.60 8.71
C ALA A 16 -2.22 6.60 8.72
N ARG A 17 -1.03 6.19 9.20
CA ARG A 17 0.19 7.03 9.18
C ARG A 17 0.56 7.46 7.76
N ILE A 18 0.46 6.55 6.79
CA ILE A 18 0.76 6.84 5.38
C ILE A 18 -0.25 7.87 4.85
N ARG A 19 -1.55 7.62 5.02
CA ARG A 19 -2.62 8.53 4.61
C ARG A 19 -2.43 9.93 5.21
N ASP A 20 -2.35 10.01 6.52
CA ASP A 20 -2.27 11.28 7.27
C ASP A 20 -1.01 12.08 6.86
N ARG A 21 0.08 11.39 6.53
CA ARG A 21 1.28 12.05 6.04
C ARG A 21 1.13 12.57 4.61
N MET A 22 0.48 11.81 3.72
CA MET A 22 0.19 12.29 2.36
C MET A 22 -0.70 13.54 2.39
N GLU A 23 -1.75 13.54 3.21
CA GLU A 23 -2.66 14.68 3.34
C GLU A 23 -1.94 15.91 3.90
N ARG A 24 -1.14 15.73 4.95
CA ARG A 24 -0.40 16.82 5.61
C ARG A 24 0.72 17.38 4.74
N ASP A 25 1.57 16.51 4.17
CA ASP A 25 2.81 16.94 3.53
C ASP A 25 2.60 17.35 2.06
N ALA A 26 1.59 16.79 1.38
CA ALA A 26 1.30 17.08 -0.02
C ALA A 26 -0.03 17.85 -0.23
N GLY A 27 -0.83 18.06 0.81
CA GLY A 27 -2.10 18.80 0.72
C GLY A 27 -3.13 18.14 -0.20
N VAL A 28 -3.09 16.82 -0.34
CA VAL A 28 -4.02 16.06 -1.18
C VAL A 28 -5.17 15.50 -0.35
N GLN A 29 -6.31 15.28 -0.98
CA GLN A 29 -7.41 14.51 -0.40
C GLN A 29 -7.20 13.03 -0.73
N VAL A 30 -7.26 12.16 0.28
CA VAL A 30 -7.09 10.71 0.13
C VAL A 30 -8.44 10.00 0.21
N ALA A 31 -8.80 9.29 -0.86
CA ALA A 31 -9.91 8.33 -0.85
C ALA A 31 -9.39 6.99 -0.31
N ASP A 32 -9.63 6.73 0.97
CA ASP A 32 -9.12 5.53 1.65
C ASP A 32 -10.10 4.36 1.51
N ALA A 33 -9.68 3.30 0.84
CA ALA A 33 -10.46 2.06 0.67
C ALA A 33 -10.34 1.10 1.87
N GLY A 34 -9.51 1.42 2.86
CA GLY A 34 -9.24 0.55 4.00
C GLY A 34 -8.44 -0.71 3.61
N MET A 35 -8.53 -1.73 4.45
CA MET A 35 -7.86 -3.01 4.21
C MET A 35 -8.60 -3.83 3.15
N VAL A 36 -7.89 -4.16 2.07
CA VAL A 36 -8.39 -4.98 0.95
C VAL A 36 -7.78 -6.38 1.08
N ASP A 37 -8.54 -7.30 1.67
CA ASP A 37 -8.11 -8.67 1.98
C ASP A 37 -8.91 -9.75 1.23
N SER A 38 -9.81 -9.35 0.37
CA SER A 38 -10.65 -10.26 -0.42
C SER A 38 -11.01 -9.69 -1.79
N PRO A 39 -11.39 -10.52 -2.78
CA PRO A 39 -11.86 -10.05 -4.08
C PRO A 39 -13.09 -9.13 -3.99
N ALA A 40 -13.99 -9.37 -3.03
CA ALA A 40 -15.16 -8.51 -2.81
C ALA A 40 -14.74 -7.11 -2.39
N ARG A 41 -13.83 -6.99 -1.41
CA ARG A 41 -13.25 -5.71 -0.99
C ARG A 41 -12.49 -5.01 -2.11
N ALA A 42 -11.82 -5.78 -2.96
CA ALA A 42 -11.15 -5.23 -4.14
C ALA A 42 -12.12 -4.55 -5.13
N LEU A 43 -13.31 -5.15 -5.33
CA LEU A 43 -14.36 -4.56 -6.18
C LEU A 43 -14.96 -3.31 -5.55
N GLU A 44 -15.18 -3.30 -4.24
CA GLU A 44 -15.64 -2.12 -3.48
C GLU A 44 -14.61 -0.98 -3.61
N ALA A 45 -13.32 -1.27 -3.43
CA ALA A 45 -12.25 -0.29 -3.59
C ALA A 45 -12.21 0.29 -5.01
N ALA A 46 -12.31 -0.55 -6.05
CA ALA A 46 -12.36 -0.09 -7.44
C ALA A 46 -13.57 0.81 -7.70
N SER A 47 -14.73 0.49 -7.13
CA SER A 47 -15.94 1.30 -7.25
C SER A 47 -15.82 2.63 -6.52
N LEU A 48 -15.19 2.66 -5.33
CA LEU A 48 -14.86 3.87 -4.60
C LEU A 48 -13.98 4.78 -5.46
N PHE A 49 -12.86 4.28 -5.97
CA PHE A 49 -11.90 5.06 -6.73
C PHE A 49 -12.49 5.61 -8.04
N ALA A 50 -13.38 4.85 -8.70
CA ALA A 50 -14.09 5.32 -9.87
C ALA A 50 -15.07 6.46 -9.53
N ARG A 51 -15.82 6.36 -8.44
CA ARG A 51 -16.76 7.39 -7.98
C ARG A 51 -16.05 8.67 -7.57
N GLU A 52 -14.93 8.54 -6.84
CA GLU A 52 -14.12 9.68 -6.38
C GLU A 52 -13.21 10.24 -7.48
N GLN A 53 -13.19 9.63 -8.68
CA GLN A 53 -12.40 10.06 -9.84
C GLN A 53 -10.91 10.28 -9.49
N VAL A 54 -10.32 9.33 -8.77
CA VAL A 54 -8.94 9.45 -8.29
C VAL A 54 -7.93 9.56 -9.45
N ASP A 55 -6.95 10.43 -9.30
CA ASP A 55 -5.93 10.70 -10.32
C ASP A 55 -4.69 9.80 -10.18
N LEU A 56 -4.50 9.17 -9.01
CA LEU A 56 -3.39 8.28 -8.68
C LEU A 56 -3.84 7.30 -7.60
N VAL A 57 -3.40 6.06 -7.68
CA VAL A 57 -3.62 5.06 -6.63
C VAL A 57 -2.29 4.61 -6.04
N PHE A 58 -2.15 4.74 -4.73
CA PHE A 58 -1.12 4.08 -3.96
C PHE A 58 -1.64 2.76 -3.40
N LEU A 59 -0.97 1.67 -3.71
CA LEU A 59 -1.28 0.34 -3.23
C LEU A 59 -0.26 -0.05 -2.17
N TYR A 60 -0.63 0.14 -0.90
CA TYR A 60 0.22 -0.22 0.23
C TYR A 60 0.12 -1.72 0.53
N MET A 61 1.23 -2.41 0.46
CA MET A 61 1.35 -3.79 0.90
C MET A 61 1.53 -3.81 2.41
N ALA A 62 0.42 -3.95 3.14
CA ALA A 62 0.45 -3.87 4.61
C ALA A 62 1.12 -5.10 5.25
N THR A 63 1.02 -6.26 4.62
CA THR A 63 1.64 -7.53 5.01
C THR A 63 1.74 -8.44 3.78
N TYR A 64 2.02 -9.73 3.98
CA TYR A 64 1.92 -10.71 2.90
C TYR A 64 0.53 -10.69 2.27
N CYS A 65 0.45 -10.48 0.97
CA CYS A 65 -0.80 -10.45 0.21
C CYS A 65 -0.64 -11.16 -1.14
N LEU A 66 -1.77 -11.60 -1.70
CA LEU A 66 -1.80 -12.27 -2.99
C LEU A 66 -2.19 -11.27 -4.09
N SER A 67 -1.56 -11.38 -5.25
CA SER A 67 -1.91 -10.59 -6.43
C SER A 67 -3.36 -10.76 -6.86
N SER A 68 -3.95 -11.93 -6.66
CA SER A 68 -5.37 -12.20 -6.91
C SER A 68 -6.31 -11.27 -6.16
N THR A 69 -5.90 -10.75 -5.00
CA THR A 69 -6.67 -9.80 -4.21
C THR A 69 -6.61 -8.39 -4.78
N ILE A 70 -5.47 -7.97 -5.32
CA ILE A 70 -5.28 -6.60 -5.81
C ILE A 70 -5.55 -6.43 -7.30
N LEU A 71 -5.37 -7.49 -8.10
CA LEU A 71 -5.55 -7.44 -9.55
C LEU A 71 -6.94 -6.91 -9.98
N PRO A 72 -8.07 -7.29 -9.33
CA PRO A 72 -9.38 -6.75 -9.66
C PRO A 72 -9.50 -5.23 -9.48
N VAL A 73 -8.77 -4.63 -8.53
CA VAL A 73 -8.69 -3.17 -8.38
C VAL A 73 -7.94 -2.59 -9.58
N VAL A 74 -6.70 -3.05 -9.77
CA VAL A 74 -5.77 -2.47 -10.76
C VAL A 74 -6.32 -2.57 -12.18
N GLN A 75 -7.02 -3.66 -12.52
CA GLN A 75 -7.60 -3.84 -13.86
C GLN A 75 -8.72 -2.86 -14.19
N ARG A 76 -9.38 -2.27 -13.19
CA ARG A 76 -10.48 -1.30 -13.35
C ARG A 76 -10.04 0.14 -13.30
N LEU A 77 -8.78 0.42 -12.98
CA LEU A 77 -8.26 1.77 -12.86
C LEU A 77 -7.79 2.33 -14.21
N ASN A 78 -8.06 3.61 -14.47
CA ASN A 78 -7.54 4.36 -15.61
C ASN A 78 -6.50 5.41 -15.19
N CYS A 79 -5.96 5.31 -13.98
CA CYS A 79 -4.93 6.17 -13.44
C CYS A 79 -3.65 5.37 -13.14
N PRO A 80 -2.51 6.04 -12.91
CA PRO A 80 -1.29 5.38 -12.48
C PRO A 80 -1.46 4.64 -11.15
N VAL A 81 -0.74 3.54 -10.99
CA VAL A 81 -0.68 2.75 -9.76
C VAL A 81 0.76 2.72 -9.28
N VAL A 82 0.96 3.08 -8.04
CA VAL A 82 2.24 3.00 -7.34
C VAL A 82 2.12 2.04 -6.17
N VAL A 83 2.87 0.97 -6.21
CA VAL A 83 2.93 -0.02 -5.12
C VAL A 83 3.88 0.48 -4.05
N LEU A 84 3.38 0.61 -2.83
CA LEU A 84 4.16 1.00 -1.67
C LEU A 84 4.62 -0.24 -0.92
N ASN A 85 5.91 -0.54 -1.02
CA ASN A 85 6.60 -1.57 -0.25
C ASN A 85 7.36 -0.89 0.90
N LEU A 86 6.61 -0.40 1.89
CA LEU A 86 7.15 0.32 3.03
C LEU A 86 7.13 -0.55 4.27
N GLN A 87 8.30 -0.95 4.75
CA GLN A 87 8.47 -1.67 6.00
C GLN A 87 8.15 -0.75 7.20
N PRO A 88 7.72 -1.26 8.36
CA PRO A 88 7.52 -0.44 9.56
C PRO A 88 8.81 0.25 10.01
N THR A 89 9.93 -0.47 9.92
CA THR A 89 11.27 -0.05 10.35
C THR A 89 12.31 -0.48 9.31
N PRO A 90 13.52 0.11 9.30
CA PRO A 90 14.57 -0.27 8.34
C PRO A 90 15.10 -1.69 8.51
N ALA A 91 14.90 -2.31 9.68
CA ALA A 91 15.29 -3.69 9.95
C ALA A 91 14.37 -4.31 11.00
N ILE A 92 14.22 -5.63 10.94
CA ILE A 92 13.51 -6.39 11.98
C ILE A 92 14.45 -6.54 13.20
N ASP A 93 13.92 -6.22 14.38
CA ASP A 93 14.59 -6.50 15.65
C ASP A 93 14.43 -7.99 15.99
N TYR A 94 15.39 -8.79 15.55
CA TYR A 94 15.37 -10.26 15.77
C TYR A 94 15.60 -10.63 17.24
N GLU A 95 16.30 -9.82 18.02
CA GLU A 95 16.48 -10.07 19.46
C GLU A 95 15.14 -9.94 20.18
N ARG A 96 14.43 -8.87 19.93
CA ARG A 96 13.06 -8.64 20.44
C ARG A 96 12.10 -9.72 19.94
N LEU A 97 12.16 -10.09 18.67
CA LEU A 97 11.33 -11.14 18.09
C LEU A 97 11.53 -12.47 18.82
N ASN A 98 12.78 -12.88 19.00
CA ASN A 98 13.12 -14.15 19.64
C ASN A 98 12.81 -14.16 21.15
N ALA A 99 12.89 -13.00 21.82
CA ALA A 99 12.56 -12.86 23.23
C ALA A 99 11.06 -13.02 23.55
N LEU A 100 10.17 -12.99 22.53
CA LEU A 100 8.74 -13.18 22.75
C LEU A 100 8.38 -14.57 23.32
N GLY A 101 9.16 -15.60 23.00
CA GLY A 101 8.99 -16.96 23.53
C GLY A 101 7.67 -17.65 23.15
N ASP A 102 6.81 -16.97 22.41
CA ASP A 102 5.51 -17.45 21.95
C ASP A 102 5.46 -17.43 20.42
N ARG A 103 5.21 -18.59 19.83
CA ARG A 103 5.27 -18.77 18.37
C ARG A 103 4.19 -17.99 17.62
N GLY A 104 3.00 -17.85 18.20
CA GLY A 104 1.92 -17.06 17.61
C GLY A 104 2.27 -15.57 17.55
N ARG A 105 2.76 -15.04 18.66
CA ARG A 105 3.21 -13.63 18.76
C ARG A 105 4.41 -13.35 17.86
N MET A 106 5.38 -14.28 17.80
CA MET A 106 6.53 -14.18 16.88
C MET A 106 6.05 -14.13 15.43
N THR A 107 5.10 -15.00 15.04
CA THR A 107 4.54 -14.99 13.68
C THR A 107 3.78 -13.71 13.40
N GLY A 108 2.98 -13.21 14.33
CA GLY A 108 2.28 -11.93 14.20
C GLY A 108 3.25 -10.76 13.97
N MET A 109 4.29 -10.65 14.80
CA MET A 109 5.33 -9.63 14.64
C MET A 109 6.07 -9.75 13.31
N TRP A 110 6.38 -10.98 12.86
CA TRP A 110 7.00 -11.21 11.56
C TRP A 110 6.08 -10.77 10.42
N LEU A 111 4.78 -11.11 10.48
CA LEU A 111 3.78 -10.71 9.50
C LEU A 111 3.63 -9.18 9.43
N ALA A 112 3.72 -8.48 10.55
CA ALA A 112 3.70 -7.02 10.58
C ALA A 112 4.89 -6.38 9.83
N ASN A 113 5.93 -7.16 9.54
CA ASN A 113 7.13 -6.75 8.79
C ASN A 113 7.25 -7.45 7.42
N CYS A 114 6.15 -7.99 6.86
CA CYS A 114 6.19 -8.85 5.67
C CYS A 114 5.77 -8.14 4.37
N GLN A 115 5.91 -6.81 4.31
CA GLN A 115 5.50 -5.99 3.15
C GLN A 115 6.25 -6.40 1.87
N ALA A 116 7.55 -6.66 1.98
CA ALA A 116 8.38 -7.01 0.83
C ALA A 116 8.14 -8.43 0.28
N CYS A 117 7.53 -9.31 1.06
CA CYS A 117 7.40 -10.73 0.71
C CYS A 117 6.57 -10.95 -0.57
N SER A 118 5.56 -10.13 -0.82
CA SER A 118 4.68 -10.24 -1.98
C SER A 118 5.14 -9.41 -3.17
N ALA A 119 6.13 -8.53 -3.01
CA ALA A 119 6.54 -7.58 -4.06
C ALA A 119 6.94 -8.25 -5.38
N PRO A 120 7.75 -9.34 -5.40
CA PRO A 120 8.13 -10.00 -6.65
C PRO A 120 6.93 -10.64 -7.38
N GLU A 121 6.02 -11.27 -6.63
CA GLU A 121 4.83 -11.90 -7.19
C GLU A 121 3.90 -10.84 -7.80
N ILE A 122 3.64 -9.76 -7.07
CA ILE A 122 2.81 -8.65 -7.52
C ILE A 122 3.41 -8.01 -8.78
N ALA A 123 4.70 -7.71 -8.79
CA ALA A 123 5.39 -7.14 -9.93
C ALA A 123 5.26 -8.04 -11.17
N SER A 124 5.48 -9.35 -11.01
CA SER A 124 5.36 -10.34 -12.09
C SER A 124 3.94 -10.41 -12.66
N VAL A 125 2.92 -10.44 -11.79
CA VAL A 125 1.52 -10.55 -12.23
C VAL A 125 1.05 -9.27 -12.91
N LEU A 126 1.39 -8.09 -12.39
CA LEU A 126 1.03 -6.82 -13.01
C LEU A 126 1.71 -6.67 -14.38
N ALA A 127 2.98 -7.04 -14.51
CA ALA A 127 3.70 -7.03 -15.78
C ALA A 127 3.04 -7.95 -16.82
N ARG A 128 2.72 -9.20 -16.45
CA ARG A 128 2.03 -10.17 -17.33
C ARG A 128 0.61 -9.76 -17.69
N SER A 129 -0.04 -8.97 -16.83
CA SER A 129 -1.37 -8.41 -17.08
C SER A 129 -1.32 -7.11 -17.88
N HIS A 130 -0.14 -6.73 -18.40
CA HIS A 130 0.09 -5.49 -19.15
C HIS A 130 -0.34 -4.23 -18.37
N ARG A 131 -0.27 -4.27 -17.03
CA ARG A 131 -0.57 -3.14 -16.16
C ARG A 131 0.74 -2.49 -15.71
N ARG A 132 0.94 -1.26 -16.17
CA ARG A 132 2.08 -0.45 -15.74
C ARG A 132 1.88 -0.04 -14.29
N CYS A 133 2.89 -0.27 -13.48
CA CYS A 133 2.97 0.19 -12.11
C CYS A 133 4.39 0.63 -11.78
N ALA A 134 4.54 1.45 -10.76
CA ALA A 134 5.81 1.77 -10.16
C ALA A 134 5.87 1.17 -8.75
N PHE A 135 7.07 1.05 -8.21
CA PHE A 135 7.30 0.63 -6.83
C PHE A 135 8.07 1.70 -6.09
N VAL A 136 7.62 2.01 -4.88
CA VAL A 136 8.39 2.79 -3.90
C VAL A 136 8.72 1.84 -2.76
N THR A 137 10.02 1.65 -2.52
CA THR A 137 10.52 0.71 -1.50
C THR A 137 11.29 1.47 -0.44
N GLY A 138 11.09 1.11 0.83
CA GLY A 138 11.74 1.73 1.97
C GLY A 138 11.07 1.34 3.29
N TRP A 139 11.02 2.26 4.22
CA TRP A 139 10.29 2.11 5.48
C TRP A 139 9.42 3.35 5.75
N LEU A 140 8.55 3.27 6.76
CA LEU A 140 7.51 4.30 7.01
C LEU A 140 8.06 5.72 7.24
N ASP A 141 9.31 5.84 7.70
CA ASP A 141 9.96 7.14 7.94
C ASP A 141 11.12 7.40 6.96
N ASP A 142 11.27 6.60 5.91
CA ASP A 142 12.34 6.76 4.92
C ASP A 142 12.18 8.05 4.10
N PRO A 143 13.10 9.02 4.23
CA PRO A 143 12.99 10.29 3.52
C PRO A 143 13.09 10.13 2.01
N VAL A 144 13.79 9.10 1.52
CA VAL A 144 13.92 8.82 0.07
C VAL A 144 12.60 8.30 -0.48
N ALA A 145 11.95 7.36 0.20
CA ALA A 145 10.66 6.85 -0.18
C ALA A 145 9.59 7.96 -0.19
N TRP A 146 9.58 8.83 0.82
CA TRP A 146 8.63 9.93 0.89
C TRP A 146 8.86 11.01 -0.16
N ARG A 147 10.10 11.27 -0.55
CA ARG A 147 10.37 12.15 -1.69
C ARG A 147 9.79 11.57 -2.98
N GLN A 148 9.98 10.26 -3.24
CA GLN A 148 9.40 9.59 -4.42
C GLN A 148 7.86 9.62 -4.40
N ILE A 149 7.23 9.40 -3.24
CA ILE A 149 5.77 9.53 -3.09
C ILE A 149 5.32 10.95 -3.47
N GLY A 150 6.00 11.98 -2.96
CA GLY A 150 5.71 13.38 -3.29
C GLY A 150 5.86 13.68 -4.78
N GLU A 151 6.88 13.14 -5.45
CA GLU A 151 7.09 13.29 -6.89
C GLU A 151 5.93 12.67 -7.69
N TRP A 152 5.43 11.49 -7.29
CA TRP A 152 4.26 10.87 -7.92
C TRP A 152 2.99 11.68 -7.73
N ILE A 153 2.75 12.21 -6.53
CA ILE A 153 1.60 13.07 -6.23
C ILE A 153 1.65 14.34 -7.11
N ALA A 154 2.81 15.01 -7.16
CA ALA A 154 2.98 16.22 -7.96
C ALA A 154 2.76 15.95 -9.45
N ALA A 155 3.32 14.88 -10.00
CA ALA A 155 3.16 14.49 -11.40
C ALA A 155 1.68 14.18 -11.74
N ALA A 156 0.98 13.44 -10.88
CA ALA A 156 -0.44 13.15 -11.04
C ALA A 156 -1.29 14.43 -11.02
N GLY A 157 -0.99 15.35 -10.10
CA GLY A 157 -1.67 16.65 -10.01
C GLY A 157 -1.53 17.50 -11.28
N VAL A 158 -0.32 17.55 -11.86
CA VAL A 158 -0.09 18.25 -13.15
C VAL A 158 -0.91 17.61 -14.27
N CYS A 159 -0.86 16.27 -14.39
CA CYS A 159 -1.63 15.55 -15.40
C CYS A 159 -3.16 15.75 -15.25
N ALA A 160 -3.64 15.77 -14.01
CA ALA A 160 -5.06 16.03 -13.71
C ALA A 160 -5.46 17.46 -14.12
N GLY A 161 -4.64 18.46 -13.82
CA GLY A 161 -4.85 19.83 -14.22
C GLY A 161 -4.94 19.99 -15.75
N MET A 162 -4.04 19.33 -16.48
CA MET A 162 -4.05 19.34 -17.94
C MET A 162 -5.29 18.68 -18.55
N ARG A 163 -5.84 17.63 -17.91
CA ARG A 163 -7.08 16.97 -18.37
C ARG A 163 -8.31 17.82 -18.16
N ARG A 164 -8.39 18.55 -17.03
CA ARG A 164 -9.53 19.43 -16.69
C ARG A 164 -9.60 20.70 -17.52
N ASN A 165 -8.50 21.12 -18.13
CA ASN A 165 -8.41 22.32 -18.95
C ASN A 165 -8.57 22.06 -20.47
N ARG A 166 -8.97 20.85 -20.86
CA ARG A 166 -9.32 20.46 -22.24
C ARG A 166 -10.84 20.44 -22.44
#